data_e25981d5317084442c0634283e3f5697
#
_entry.id   e25981d5317084442c0634283e3f5697
#
_cell.length_a   1.000
_cell.length_b   1.000
_cell.length_c   1.000
_cell.angle_alpha   90.00
_cell.angle_beta   90.00
_cell.angle_gamma   90.00
#
_symmetry.space_group_name_H-M   'P 1'
#
loop_
_entity.id
_entity.type
_entity.pdbx_description
1 polymer ?
#
loop_
_entity_poly.entity_id
_entity_poly.type
_entity_poly.pdbx_seq_one_letter_code
_entity_poly.pdbx_strand_id
1 'polypeptide(L)'
;THTVSAGKRFTLYTLNLVPGSPTRYLYDGQQKEMTSKVVRVDVRQGDGSLKSVEQRVFFSHYGPIVNLPGFGWSAKRAVAIKDANGNNMQFYNQRFAMNAAKNLDEFKAAHAKYNSIPWINTIATSSDGRAWYADTSATPNLKPEAITALMKKKDSDPLTKLAWDR
;
A
#
# COMPACT_ATOMS: atom_id res chain seq x y z
N THR A 1 22.84 -4.60 -5.25
CA THR A 1 22.38 -4.56 -3.86
C THR A 1 21.11 -3.75 -3.72
N HIS A 2 20.37 -3.96 -2.65
CA HIS A 2 19.11 -3.29 -2.36
C HIS A 2 19.17 -2.62 -1.00
N THR A 3 18.62 -1.41 -0.92
CA THR A 3 18.41 -0.65 0.34
C THR A 3 16.98 -0.14 0.39
N VAL A 4 16.53 0.30 1.55
CA VAL A 4 15.15 0.83 1.70
C VAL A 4 15.07 2.21 1.06
N SER A 5 14.07 2.40 0.19
CA SER A 5 13.70 3.71 -0.38
C SER A 5 12.88 4.53 0.61
N ALA A 6 13.03 5.85 0.57
CA ALA A 6 12.19 6.80 1.28
C ALA A 6 10.89 7.17 0.53
N GLY A 7 10.60 6.52 -0.60
CA GLY A 7 9.40 6.77 -1.40
C GLY A 7 8.09 6.56 -0.63
N LYS A 8 7.19 7.51 -0.74
CA LYS A 8 5.85 7.43 -0.10
C LYS A 8 4.96 6.50 -0.91
N ARG A 9 4.57 5.38 -0.33
CA ARG A 9 3.78 4.35 -1.00
C ARG A 9 2.29 4.39 -0.66
N PHE A 10 1.99 4.74 0.58
CA PHE A 10 0.63 4.69 1.10
C PHE A 10 -0.06 6.04 1.08
N THR A 11 -1.37 6.04 0.81
CA THR A 11 -2.24 7.20 0.98
C THR A 11 -3.41 6.81 1.86
N LEU A 12 -3.72 7.66 2.85
CA LEU A 12 -4.89 7.49 3.72
C LEU A 12 -6.05 8.36 3.20
N TYR A 13 -7.22 7.76 3.06
CA TYR A 13 -8.45 8.43 2.64
C TYR A 13 -9.47 8.40 3.77
N THR A 14 -9.88 9.57 4.23
CA THR A 14 -10.99 9.68 5.16
C THR A 14 -12.31 9.63 4.37
N LEU A 15 -13.14 8.66 4.68
CA LEU A 15 -14.46 8.46 4.09
C LEU A 15 -15.51 9.03 5.03
N ASN A 16 -16.38 9.92 4.54
CA ASN A 16 -17.54 10.39 5.27
C ASN A 16 -18.64 9.33 5.15
N LEU A 17 -19.04 8.75 6.27
CA LEU A 17 -20.08 7.72 6.29
C LEU A 17 -21.47 8.33 6.17
N VAL A 18 -22.38 7.60 5.55
CA VAL A 18 -23.79 7.95 5.48
C VAL A 18 -24.41 7.78 6.89
N PRO A 19 -25.12 8.77 7.42
CA PRO A 19 -25.75 8.66 8.73
C PRO A 19 -26.60 7.39 8.86
N GLY A 20 -26.39 6.64 9.95
CA GLY A 20 -27.09 5.38 10.22
C GLY A 20 -26.58 4.18 9.39
N SER A 21 -25.57 4.35 8.54
CA SER A 21 -25.03 3.27 7.71
C SER A 21 -23.52 3.17 7.86
N PRO A 22 -23.01 2.25 8.68
CA PRO A 22 -21.57 2.17 8.98
C PRO A 22 -20.72 1.67 7.81
N THR A 23 -21.34 1.09 6.78
CA THR A 23 -20.66 0.52 5.62
C THR A 23 -20.90 1.28 4.31
N ARG A 24 -21.66 2.40 4.36
CA ARG A 24 -21.82 3.30 3.21
C ARG A 24 -21.07 4.60 3.41
N TYR A 25 -20.51 5.12 2.36
CA TYR A 25 -19.78 6.38 2.38
C TYR A 25 -20.12 7.25 1.17
N LEU A 26 -19.89 8.55 1.32
CA LEU A 26 -20.11 9.53 0.26
C LEU A 26 -18.85 9.64 -0.60
N TYR A 27 -19.02 9.57 -1.91
CA TYR A 27 -17.98 9.78 -2.89
C TYR A 27 -18.57 10.53 -4.09
N ASP A 28 -18.05 11.71 -4.38
CA ASP A 28 -18.48 12.56 -5.50
C ASP A 28 -20.01 12.77 -5.55
N GLY A 29 -20.58 13.11 -4.38
CA GLY A 29 -22.02 13.31 -4.23
C GLY A 29 -22.88 12.05 -4.23
N GLN A 30 -22.29 10.87 -4.47
CA GLN A 30 -23.00 9.59 -4.51
C GLN A 30 -22.69 8.72 -3.29
N GLN A 31 -23.63 7.87 -2.92
CA GLN A 31 -23.41 6.84 -1.91
C GLN A 31 -22.76 5.61 -2.53
N LYS A 32 -21.69 5.11 -1.90
CA LYS A 32 -21.03 3.85 -2.25
C LYS A 32 -21.05 2.91 -1.06
N GLU A 33 -21.30 1.63 -1.32
CA GLU A 33 -21.22 0.56 -0.31
C GLU A 33 -19.80 0.00 -0.25
N MET A 34 -19.33 -0.32 0.96
CA MET A 34 -18.11 -1.08 1.16
C MET A 34 -18.33 -2.55 0.81
N THR A 35 -17.37 -3.18 0.20
CA THR A 35 -17.33 -4.65 0.09
C THR A 35 -16.71 -5.26 1.34
N SER A 36 -16.99 -6.55 1.62
CA SER A 36 -16.38 -7.23 2.75
C SER A 36 -15.92 -8.63 2.40
N LYS A 37 -14.91 -9.11 3.13
CA LYS A 37 -14.40 -10.48 3.06
C LYS A 37 -14.20 -11.01 4.48
N VAL A 38 -14.58 -12.26 4.71
CA VAL A 38 -14.23 -12.97 5.95
C VAL A 38 -12.85 -13.60 5.76
N VAL A 39 -11.94 -13.29 6.67
CA VAL A 39 -10.63 -13.93 6.78
C VAL A 39 -10.68 -14.85 7.96
N ARG A 40 -10.32 -16.11 7.77
CA ARG A 40 -10.25 -17.14 8.80
C ARG A 40 -8.80 -17.54 9.00
N VAL A 41 -8.40 -17.63 10.27
CA VAL A 41 -7.06 -18.08 10.68
C VAL A 41 -7.21 -19.10 11.78
N ASP A 42 -6.57 -20.26 11.63
CA ASP A 42 -6.51 -21.27 12.68
C ASP A 42 -5.30 -21.00 13.59
N VAL A 43 -5.59 -20.66 14.83
CA VAL A 43 -4.60 -20.29 15.84
C VAL A 43 -4.30 -21.50 16.72
N ARG A 44 -3.03 -21.92 16.76
CA ARG A 44 -2.59 -23.00 17.65
C ARG A 44 -2.61 -22.54 19.10
N GLN A 45 -3.27 -23.32 19.95
CA GLN A 45 -3.37 -23.08 21.38
C GLN A 45 -2.18 -23.72 22.12
N GLY A 46 -2.02 -23.39 23.41
CA GLY A 46 -0.94 -23.91 24.23
C GLY A 46 -1.03 -25.42 24.47
N ASP A 47 -2.21 -26.01 24.37
CA ASP A 47 -2.47 -27.47 24.46
C ASP A 47 -2.29 -28.21 23.14
N GLY A 48 -1.89 -27.49 22.07
CA GLY A 48 -1.69 -28.03 20.72
C GLY A 48 -2.96 -28.06 19.85
N SER A 49 -4.14 -27.77 20.39
CA SER A 49 -5.39 -27.70 19.63
C SER A 49 -5.39 -26.47 18.68
N LEU A 50 -6.28 -26.49 17.69
CA LEU A 50 -6.49 -25.37 16.78
C LEU A 50 -7.83 -24.68 17.09
N LYS A 51 -7.79 -23.36 17.24
CA LYS A 51 -8.98 -22.52 17.38
C LYS A 51 -9.10 -21.61 16.17
N SER A 52 -10.19 -21.75 15.41
CA SER A 52 -10.46 -20.85 14.29
C SER A 52 -10.91 -19.48 14.81
N VAL A 53 -10.30 -18.44 14.26
CA VAL A 53 -10.67 -17.02 14.47
C VAL A 53 -11.07 -16.44 13.14
N GLU A 54 -12.25 -15.86 13.08
CA GLU A 54 -12.76 -15.20 11.88
C GLU A 54 -12.83 -13.69 12.10
N GLN A 55 -12.36 -12.95 11.11
CA GLN A 55 -12.44 -11.49 11.08
C GLN A 55 -13.05 -11.04 9.75
N ARG A 56 -14.11 -10.25 9.81
CA ARG A 56 -14.64 -9.57 8.64
C ARG A 56 -13.83 -8.30 8.40
N VAL A 57 -13.23 -8.21 7.22
CA VAL A 57 -12.50 -7.03 6.75
C VAL A 57 -13.31 -6.32 5.67
N PHE A 58 -13.27 -5.00 5.65
CA PHE A 58 -14.04 -4.17 4.72
C PHE A 58 -13.11 -3.41 3.79
N PHE A 59 -13.63 -3.10 2.62
CA PHE A 59 -12.89 -2.42 1.56
C PHE A 59 -13.74 -1.32 0.94
N SER A 60 -13.12 -0.17 0.72
CA SER A 60 -13.65 0.86 -0.17
C SER A 60 -13.03 0.71 -1.57
N HIS A 61 -13.43 1.56 -2.52
CA HIS A 61 -12.77 1.65 -3.83
C HIS A 61 -11.32 2.14 -3.76
N TYR A 62 -10.89 2.71 -2.63
CA TYR A 62 -9.48 3.08 -2.39
C TYR A 62 -8.64 1.90 -1.89
N GLY A 63 -9.23 0.99 -1.14
CA GLY A 63 -8.54 -0.13 -0.51
C GLY A 63 -9.17 -0.53 0.83
N PRO A 64 -8.46 -1.33 1.64
CA PRO A 64 -8.96 -1.83 2.91
C PRO A 64 -9.24 -0.70 3.90
N ILE A 65 -10.27 -0.91 4.73
CA ILE A 65 -10.63 -0.02 5.83
C ILE A 65 -9.77 -0.37 7.04
N VAL A 66 -9.12 0.64 7.61
CA VAL A 66 -8.38 0.51 8.86
C VAL A 66 -9.38 0.45 10.01
N ASN A 67 -9.29 -0.61 10.82
CA ASN A 67 -10.13 -0.79 11.99
C ASN A 67 -9.27 -1.25 13.18
N LEU A 68 -8.66 -0.28 13.84
CA LEU A 68 -7.87 -0.48 15.06
C LEU A 68 -8.60 0.13 16.25
N PRO A 69 -8.39 -0.35 17.49
CA PRO A 69 -9.01 0.22 18.68
C PRO A 69 -8.75 1.73 18.77
N GLY A 70 -9.82 2.51 18.81
CA GLY A 70 -9.77 3.98 18.87
C GLY A 70 -9.34 4.68 17.58
N PHE A 71 -9.12 3.94 16.50
CA PHE A 71 -8.61 4.49 15.25
C PHE A 71 -9.21 3.84 14.01
N GLY A 72 -9.49 4.66 13.01
CA GLY A 72 -9.82 4.25 11.65
C GLY A 72 -11.32 4.19 11.35
N TRP A 73 -12.18 3.77 12.29
CA TRP A 73 -13.61 3.62 12.05
C TRP A 73 -14.46 4.15 13.21
N SER A 74 -15.43 4.99 12.88
CA SER A 74 -16.39 5.59 13.83
C SER A 74 -17.79 5.61 13.21
N ALA A 75 -18.77 6.13 13.93
CA ALA A 75 -20.14 6.31 13.40
C ALA A 75 -20.24 7.33 12.25
N LYS A 76 -19.26 8.22 12.10
CA LYS A 76 -19.29 9.32 11.11
C LYS A 76 -18.27 9.17 10.00
N ARG A 77 -17.19 8.46 10.22
CA ARG A 77 -16.08 8.35 9.27
C ARG A 77 -15.35 7.02 9.37
N ALA A 78 -14.78 6.60 8.28
CA ALA A 78 -13.83 5.49 8.20
C ALA A 78 -12.55 5.95 7.49
N VAL A 79 -11.44 5.26 7.74
CA VAL A 79 -10.16 5.52 7.06
C VAL A 79 -9.84 4.33 6.17
N ALA A 80 -9.67 4.58 4.88
CA ALA A 80 -9.16 3.59 3.93
C ALA A 80 -7.67 3.84 3.67
N ILE A 81 -6.91 2.76 3.51
CA ILE A 81 -5.51 2.82 3.08
C ILE A 81 -5.40 2.36 1.63
N LYS A 82 -4.73 3.18 0.81
CA LYS A 82 -4.39 2.82 -0.57
C LYS A 82 -2.90 2.61 -0.69
N ASP A 83 -2.52 1.45 -1.19
CA ASP A 83 -1.16 1.09 -1.54
C ASP A 83 -0.95 1.31 -3.03
N ALA A 84 0.02 2.13 -3.42
CA ALA A 84 0.35 2.39 -4.83
C ALA A 84 0.75 1.12 -5.59
N ASN A 85 1.26 0.10 -4.90
CA ASN A 85 1.67 -1.19 -5.48
C ASN A 85 0.72 -2.35 -5.10
N GLY A 86 -0.40 -2.10 -4.44
CA GLY A 86 -1.24 -3.12 -3.80
C GLY A 86 -1.81 -4.20 -4.73
N ASN A 87 -1.95 -3.89 -6.02
CA ASN A 87 -2.46 -4.83 -7.02
C ASN A 87 -1.35 -5.49 -7.86
N ASN A 88 -0.09 -5.18 -7.59
CA ASN A 88 1.03 -5.73 -8.33
C ASN A 88 1.64 -6.93 -7.62
N MET A 89 1.25 -8.14 -8.02
CA MET A 89 1.69 -9.42 -7.44
C MET A 89 2.87 -10.06 -8.19
N GLN A 90 3.62 -9.27 -8.99
CA GLN A 90 4.69 -9.76 -9.86
C GLN A 90 6.07 -9.88 -9.17
N PHE A 91 6.13 -9.81 -7.84
CA PHE A 91 7.39 -9.81 -7.07
C PHE A 91 8.33 -10.96 -7.44
N TYR A 92 7.84 -12.18 -7.45
CA TYR A 92 8.66 -13.35 -7.79
C TYR A 92 9.08 -13.35 -9.27
N ASN A 93 8.18 -12.97 -10.18
CA ASN A 93 8.49 -12.87 -11.59
C ASN A 93 9.61 -11.85 -11.84
N GLN A 94 9.57 -10.70 -11.14
CA GLN A 94 10.64 -9.72 -11.20
C GLN A 94 11.96 -10.31 -10.69
N ARG A 95 11.96 -10.98 -9.55
CA ARG A 95 13.15 -11.61 -8.97
C ARG A 95 13.76 -12.64 -9.91
N PHE A 96 12.94 -13.52 -10.49
CA PHE A 96 13.42 -14.51 -11.44
C PHE A 96 14.00 -13.87 -12.71
N ALA A 97 13.34 -12.85 -13.25
CA ALA A 97 13.85 -12.14 -14.43
C ALA A 97 15.17 -11.40 -14.14
N MET A 98 15.31 -10.79 -12.96
CA MET A 98 16.57 -10.16 -12.53
C MET A 98 17.69 -11.18 -12.39
N ASN A 99 17.42 -12.35 -11.81
CA ASN A 99 18.41 -13.42 -11.64
C ASN A 99 18.82 -14.06 -12.97
N ALA A 100 17.92 -14.10 -13.96
CA ALA A 100 18.18 -14.64 -15.28
C ALA A 100 18.87 -13.65 -16.23
N ALA A 101 18.95 -12.36 -15.87
CA ALA A 101 19.53 -11.30 -16.68
C ALA A 101 21.03 -11.56 -16.94
N LYS A 102 21.43 -11.52 -18.20
CA LYS A 102 22.82 -11.79 -18.67
C LYS A 102 23.64 -10.49 -18.77
N ASN A 103 23.02 -9.36 -18.75
CA ASN A 103 23.62 -8.04 -18.84
C ASN A 103 22.78 -6.97 -18.12
N LEU A 104 23.34 -5.77 -18.00
CA LEU A 104 22.69 -4.67 -17.29
C LEU A 104 21.38 -4.22 -17.95
N ASP A 105 21.26 -4.31 -19.27
CA ASP A 105 20.06 -3.88 -19.98
C ASP A 105 18.89 -4.84 -19.74
N GLU A 106 19.13 -6.15 -19.72
CA GLU A 106 18.12 -7.15 -19.34
C GLU A 106 17.69 -6.98 -17.87
N PHE A 107 18.66 -6.69 -16.97
CA PHE A 107 18.37 -6.42 -15.57
C PHE A 107 17.47 -5.18 -15.39
N LYS A 108 17.77 -4.08 -16.09
CA LYS A 108 16.95 -2.88 -16.13
C LYS A 108 15.55 -3.14 -16.71
N ALA A 109 15.50 -3.93 -17.79
CA ALA A 109 14.24 -4.32 -18.43
C ALA A 109 13.34 -5.12 -17.49
N ALA A 110 13.89 -5.98 -16.63
CA ALA A 110 13.13 -6.70 -15.63
C ALA A 110 12.48 -5.74 -14.61
N HIS A 111 13.18 -4.69 -14.17
CA HIS A 111 12.61 -3.66 -13.31
C HIS A 111 11.48 -2.90 -14.01
N ALA A 112 11.70 -2.44 -15.23
CA ALA A 112 10.69 -1.69 -16.00
C ALA A 112 9.43 -2.53 -16.29
N LYS A 113 9.60 -3.81 -16.60
CA LYS A 113 8.49 -4.71 -16.96
C LYS A 113 7.58 -5.03 -15.78
N TYR A 114 8.15 -5.33 -14.63
CA TYR A 114 7.39 -5.87 -13.51
C TYR A 114 7.06 -4.81 -12.46
N ASN A 115 7.99 -3.90 -12.18
CA ASN A 115 7.89 -2.82 -11.18
C ASN A 115 7.18 -3.27 -9.88
N SER A 116 7.56 -4.44 -9.36
CA SER A 116 6.88 -5.12 -8.26
C SER A 116 7.72 -5.25 -7.00
N ILE A 117 8.87 -4.57 -6.95
CA ILE A 117 9.73 -4.47 -5.76
C ILE A 117 9.55 -3.05 -5.21
N PRO A 118 8.55 -2.81 -4.37
CA PRO A 118 8.26 -1.48 -3.84
C PRO A 118 9.26 -1.08 -2.76
N TRP A 119 9.42 0.24 -2.52
CA TRP A 119 10.29 0.86 -1.49
C TRP A 119 11.74 0.37 -1.45
N ILE A 120 12.31 -0.01 -2.58
CA ILE A 120 13.69 -0.51 -2.66
C ILE A 120 14.49 0.32 -3.65
N ASN A 121 15.63 0.85 -3.17
CA ASN A 121 16.71 1.32 -4.03
C ASN A 121 17.49 0.12 -4.56
N THR A 122 17.84 0.15 -5.83
CA THR A 122 18.65 -0.88 -6.46
C THR A 122 19.92 -0.26 -7.01
N ILE A 123 21.08 -0.85 -6.66
CA ILE A 123 22.38 -0.52 -7.22
C ILE A 123 22.91 -1.77 -7.93
N ALA A 124 23.30 -1.64 -9.17
CA ALA A 124 23.88 -2.72 -9.97
C ALA A 124 25.13 -2.22 -10.71
N THR A 125 26.08 -3.14 -10.88
CA THR A 125 27.25 -2.97 -11.74
C THR A 125 27.37 -4.17 -12.66
N SER A 126 27.96 -3.98 -13.83
CA SER A 126 28.20 -5.06 -14.78
C SER A 126 29.67 -5.16 -15.18
N SER A 127 30.09 -6.32 -15.69
CA SER A 127 31.48 -6.59 -16.07
C SER A 127 32.00 -5.72 -17.21
N ASP A 128 31.12 -5.06 -17.97
CA ASP A 128 31.46 -4.09 -19.00
C ASP A 128 31.76 -2.68 -18.45
N GLY A 129 31.84 -2.52 -17.13
CA GLY A 129 32.17 -1.27 -16.46
C GLY A 129 30.98 -0.32 -16.22
N ARG A 130 29.78 -0.69 -16.62
CA ARG A 130 28.57 0.15 -16.38
C ARG A 130 28.07 -0.01 -14.95
N ALA A 131 27.52 1.10 -14.40
CA ALA A 131 26.81 1.12 -13.15
C ALA A 131 25.41 1.67 -13.34
N TRP A 132 24.47 1.26 -12.50
CA TRP A 132 23.09 1.71 -12.50
C TRP A 132 22.56 1.85 -11.09
N TYR A 133 21.87 2.95 -10.85
CA TYR A 133 21.07 3.18 -9.66
C TYR A 133 19.63 3.49 -10.05
N ALA A 134 18.69 2.93 -9.32
CA ALA A 134 17.29 3.30 -9.44
C ALA A 134 16.55 3.16 -8.12
N ASP A 135 15.68 4.12 -7.85
CA ASP A 135 14.53 3.97 -6.98
C ASP A 135 13.32 3.69 -7.86
N THR A 136 12.94 2.41 -7.97
CA THR A 136 11.79 1.97 -8.78
C THR A 136 10.54 1.78 -7.93
N SER A 137 10.48 2.43 -6.76
CA SER A 137 9.34 2.34 -5.86
C SER A 137 8.07 2.89 -6.50
N ALA A 138 6.97 2.13 -6.35
CA ALA A 138 5.66 2.63 -6.73
C ALA A 138 5.20 3.70 -5.73
N THR A 139 4.91 4.90 -6.22
CA THR A 139 4.40 6.02 -5.44
C THR A 139 3.01 6.44 -5.90
N PRO A 140 2.16 7.02 -5.02
CA PRO A 140 0.85 7.52 -5.43
C PRO A 140 0.97 8.62 -6.49
N ASN A 141 0.25 8.47 -7.60
CA ASN A 141 0.15 9.52 -8.62
C ASN A 141 -0.90 10.55 -8.19
N LEU A 142 -0.48 11.48 -7.35
CA LEU A 142 -1.34 12.54 -6.81
C LEU A 142 -1.17 13.82 -7.63
N LYS A 143 -2.28 14.57 -7.79
CA LYS A 143 -2.23 15.91 -8.38
C LYS A 143 -1.43 16.87 -7.48
N PRO A 144 -0.75 17.88 -8.04
CA PRO A 144 0.04 18.83 -7.25
C PRO A 144 -0.74 19.50 -6.12
N GLU A 145 -2.02 19.81 -6.35
CA GLU A 145 -2.90 20.44 -5.36
C GLU A 145 -3.16 19.48 -4.17
N ALA A 146 -3.32 18.18 -4.46
CA ALA A 146 -3.50 17.16 -3.42
C ALA A 146 -2.22 16.98 -2.59
N ILE A 147 -1.05 17.02 -3.23
CA ILE A 147 0.25 16.96 -2.53
C ILE A 147 0.38 18.18 -1.60
N THR A 148 0.11 19.38 -2.10
CA THR A 148 0.15 20.61 -1.29
C THR A 148 -0.79 20.55 -0.10
N ALA A 149 -2.03 20.09 -0.31
CA ALA A 149 -3.02 19.91 0.75
C ALA A 149 -2.58 18.88 1.80
N LEU A 150 -2.00 17.75 1.39
CA LEU A 150 -1.48 16.72 2.28
C LEU A 150 -0.27 17.23 3.09
N MET A 151 0.66 17.95 2.46
CA MET A 151 1.81 18.53 3.15
C MET A 151 1.38 19.54 4.22
N LYS A 152 0.40 20.40 3.92
CA LYS A 152 -0.19 21.31 4.91
C LYS A 152 -0.91 20.58 6.03
N LYS A 153 -1.66 19.51 5.71
CA LYS A 153 -2.38 18.71 6.69
C LYS A 153 -1.46 17.93 7.61
N LYS A 154 -0.29 17.50 7.13
CA LYS A 154 0.72 16.76 7.88
C LYS A 154 1.07 17.41 9.22
N ASP A 155 1.15 18.74 9.26
CA ASP A 155 1.56 19.48 10.46
C ASP A 155 0.48 19.48 11.58
N SER A 156 -0.78 19.26 11.20
CA SER A 156 -1.93 19.31 12.12
C SER A 156 -2.66 17.98 12.33
N ASP A 157 -2.37 16.96 11.54
CA ASP A 157 -3.05 15.67 11.59
C ASP A 157 -2.06 14.51 11.82
N PRO A 158 -2.06 13.90 13.02
CA PRO A 158 -1.13 12.83 13.37
C PRO A 158 -1.12 11.66 12.40
N LEU A 159 -2.25 11.38 11.74
CA LEU A 159 -2.36 10.28 10.77
C LEU A 159 -1.68 10.60 9.46
N THR A 160 -1.92 11.80 8.95
CA THR A 160 -1.23 12.29 7.77
C THR A 160 0.27 12.36 8.05
N LYS A 161 0.66 12.79 9.24
CA LYS A 161 2.05 12.79 9.68
C LYS A 161 2.62 11.37 9.68
N LEU A 162 1.96 10.41 10.31
CA LEU A 162 2.41 9.00 10.34
C LEU A 162 2.59 8.41 8.95
N ALA A 163 1.68 8.71 8.02
CA ALA A 163 1.75 8.19 6.65
C ALA A 163 2.82 8.89 5.77
N TRP A 164 3.16 10.15 6.08
CA TRP A 164 3.97 11.01 5.21
C TRP A 164 5.24 11.55 5.84
N ASP A 165 5.51 11.23 7.10
CA ASP A 165 6.70 11.67 7.83
C ASP A 165 7.73 10.54 7.87
N ARG A 166 8.45 10.36 6.78
CA ARG A 166 9.63 9.49 6.70
C ARG A 166 10.78 10.23 6.05
#